data_a52128f480e4d9894c2490434ca47e07
#
_entry.id   a52128f480e4d9894c2490434ca47e07
#
_cell.length_a   1.000
_cell.length_b   1.000
_cell.length_c   1.000
_cell.angle_alpha   90.00
_cell.angle_beta   90.00
_cell.angle_gamma   90.00
#
_symmetry.space_group_name_H-M   'P 1'
#
loop_
_entity.id
_entity.type
_entity.pdbx_description
1 polymer ?
#
loop_
_entity_poly.entity_id
_entity_poly.type
_entity_poly.pdbx_seq_one_letter_code
_entity_poly.pdbx_strand_id
1 'polypeptide(L)'
;MARPSVGAKLWVIPDAYLPAKSTGSLQSHESTCVLNLGPRPAVVRLAAYFEDREPLTGFRAVCPPGRTVHIRIDKLRNDKKQGIPAAVPFALKVESNVNIVVQHTRLDSTQSALALMTTMAFPAGRSRS
;
A
#
# COMPACT_ATOMS: atom_id res chain seq x y z
N MET A 1 -31.23 12.24 -2.35
CA MET A 1 -30.71 10.92 -1.98
C MET A 1 -29.20 10.89 -2.16
N ALA A 2 -28.51 10.47 -1.15
CA ALA A 2 -27.06 10.39 -1.20
C ALA A 2 -26.63 9.20 -2.06
N ARG A 3 -25.52 9.36 -2.77
CA ARG A 3 -24.92 8.26 -3.49
C ARG A 3 -24.29 7.28 -2.51
N PRO A 4 -24.35 5.97 -2.81
CA PRO A 4 -23.57 5.03 -2.03
C PRO A 4 -22.09 5.39 -2.08
N SER A 5 -21.44 5.27 -0.96
CA SER A 5 -19.99 5.46 -0.87
C SER A 5 -19.27 4.22 -1.37
N VAL A 6 -18.21 4.41 -2.17
CA VAL A 6 -17.42 3.30 -2.69
C VAL A 6 -16.14 3.18 -1.89
N GLY A 7 -15.85 1.95 -1.46
CA GLY A 7 -14.61 1.65 -0.76
C GLY A 7 -14.75 1.72 0.75
N ALA A 8 -13.63 1.91 1.40
CA ALA A 8 -13.52 1.96 2.85
C ALA A 8 -12.37 2.88 3.24
N LYS A 9 -12.30 3.21 4.53
CA LYS A 9 -11.23 4.07 5.06
C LYS A 9 -10.06 3.27 5.60
N LEU A 10 -10.24 1.98 5.85
CA LEU A 10 -9.19 1.15 6.42
C LEU A 10 -9.05 -0.13 5.61
N TRP A 11 -7.83 -0.41 5.17
CA TRP A 11 -7.49 -1.57 4.37
C TRP A 11 -6.26 -2.23 4.96
N VAL A 12 -6.17 -3.55 4.81
CA VAL A 12 -5.00 -4.31 5.24
C VAL A 12 -4.52 -5.22 4.13
N ILE A 13 -3.21 -5.40 4.07
CA ILE A 13 -2.52 -6.30 3.16
C ILE A 13 -1.64 -7.18 4.03
N PRO A 14 -2.08 -8.42 4.34
CA PRO A 14 -1.34 -9.26 5.28
C PRO A 14 -0.01 -9.78 4.76
N ASP A 15 0.16 -9.90 3.44
CA ASP A 15 1.36 -10.50 2.87
C ASP A 15 2.02 -9.53 1.92
N ALA A 16 3.21 -9.07 2.31
CA ALA A 16 4.04 -8.20 1.48
C ALA A 16 5.50 -8.55 1.71
N TYR A 17 6.33 -8.30 0.70
CA TYR A 17 7.74 -8.65 0.77
C TYR A 17 8.53 -7.90 -0.30
N LEU A 18 9.63 -7.27 0.09
CA LEU A 18 10.51 -6.59 -0.85
C LEU A 18 11.77 -7.43 -1.04
N PRO A 19 11.91 -8.13 -2.18
CA PRO A 19 13.13 -8.91 -2.43
C PRO A 19 14.36 -8.02 -2.43
N ALA A 20 15.47 -8.55 -1.88
CA ALA A 20 16.73 -7.83 -1.88
C ALA A 20 17.39 -7.84 -3.25
N LYS A 21 16.99 -8.77 -4.12
CA LYS A 21 17.62 -8.97 -5.42
C LYS A 21 16.70 -8.63 -6.56
N SER A 22 17.30 -8.21 -7.65
CA SER A 22 16.62 -8.02 -8.94
C SER A 22 17.50 -8.55 -10.04
N THR A 23 16.89 -9.07 -11.12
CA THR A 23 17.59 -9.56 -12.28
C THR A 23 17.19 -8.75 -13.49
N GLY A 24 18.16 -8.35 -14.31
CA GLY A 24 17.89 -7.53 -15.49
C GLY A 24 17.68 -6.09 -15.15
N SER A 25 16.96 -5.38 -16.03
CA SER A 25 16.76 -3.94 -15.88
C SER A 25 15.60 -3.55 -14.96
N LEU A 26 14.74 -4.51 -14.61
CA LEU A 26 13.58 -4.23 -13.77
C LEU A 26 13.88 -4.60 -12.32
N GLN A 27 13.66 -3.64 -11.43
CA GLN A 27 13.87 -3.84 -10.00
C GLN A 27 12.62 -4.43 -9.38
N SER A 28 12.80 -5.46 -8.55
CA SER A 28 11.70 -6.02 -7.76
C SER A 28 11.11 -4.94 -6.87
N HIS A 29 9.79 -4.84 -6.86
CA HIS A 29 9.13 -3.84 -6.02
C HIS A 29 7.68 -4.21 -5.77
N GLU A 30 7.07 -3.51 -4.85
CA GLU A 30 5.64 -3.59 -4.60
C GLU A 30 5.05 -2.19 -4.63
N SER A 31 3.81 -2.12 -5.08
CA SER A 31 3.06 -0.88 -5.11
C SER A 31 1.70 -1.09 -4.47
N THR A 32 1.34 -0.17 -3.60
CA THR A 32 -0.02 -0.08 -3.07
C THR A 32 -0.76 0.92 -3.95
N CYS A 33 -1.79 0.44 -4.64
CA CYS A 33 -2.53 1.26 -5.58
C CYS A 33 -3.79 1.77 -4.89
N VAL A 34 -3.98 3.08 -4.92
CA VAL A 34 -5.10 3.74 -4.25
C VAL A 34 -5.93 4.46 -5.29
N LEU A 35 -7.24 4.23 -5.26
CA LEU A 35 -8.20 4.93 -6.10
C LEU A 35 -9.11 5.76 -5.23
N ASN A 36 -9.19 7.06 -5.51
CA ASN A 36 -10.07 7.98 -4.82
C ASN A 36 -11.17 8.45 -5.77
N LEU A 37 -12.36 7.92 -5.58
CA LEU A 37 -13.51 8.27 -6.41
C LEU A 37 -14.32 9.43 -5.82
N GLY A 38 -13.93 9.92 -4.67
CA GLY A 38 -14.67 10.97 -4.00
C GLY A 38 -14.24 12.37 -4.42
N PRO A 39 -14.91 13.38 -3.87
CA PRO A 39 -14.66 14.78 -4.24
C PRO A 39 -13.58 15.46 -3.39
N ARG A 40 -13.06 14.79 -2.39
CA ARG A 40 -12.04 15.38 -1.50
C ARG A 40 -10.73 14.60 -1.59
N PRO A 41 -9.58 15.25 -1.36
CA PRO A 41 -8.31 14.54 -1.34
C PRO A 41 -8.29 13.46 -0.27
N ALA A 42 -7.70 12.34 -0.59
CA ALA A 42 -7.45 11.27 0.37
C ALA A 42 -6.05 11.44 0.95
N VAL A 43 -5.98 11.63 2.25
CA VAL A 43 -4.71 11.58 2.97
C VAL A 43 -4.55 10.16 3.47
N VAL A 44 -3.57 9.47 2.88
CA VAL A 44 -3.37 8.04 3.09
C VAL A 44 -2.19 7.87 4.04
N ARG A 45 -2.42 7.14 5.13
CA ARG A 45 -1.37 6.81 6.08
C ARG A 45 -1.12 5.32 6.03
N LEU A 46 0.15 4.95 6.02
CA LEU A 46 0.54 3.55 5.95
C LEU A 46 1.40 3.20 7.15
N ALA A 47 1.24 1.96 7.60
CA ALA A 47 2.08 1.39 8.65
C ALA A 47 2.47 -0.02 8.24
N ALA A 48 3.71 -0.40 8.49
CA ALA A 48 4.21 -1.73 8.22
C ALA A 48 4.35 -2.52 9.51
N TYR A 49 3.87 -3.76 9.49
CA TYR A 49 3.89 -4.67 10.63
C TYR A 49 4.76 -5.86 10.31
N PHE A 50 5.51 -6.33 11.29
CA PHE A 50 6.51 -7.38 11.11
C PHE A 50 6.28 -8.52 12.11
N GLU A 51 6.94 -9.65 11.86
CA GLU A 51 6.87 -10.79 12.76
C GLU A 51 7.71 -10.61 14.02
N ASP A 52 8.83 -9.89 13.90
CA ASP A 52 9.92 -9.92 14.89
C ASP A 52 10.34 -8.56 15.42
N ARG A 53 9.62 -7.50 15.10
CA ARG A 53 9.99 -6.14 15.52
C ARG A 53 8.77 -5.24 15.56
N GLU A 54 8.96 -4.07 16.13
CA GLU A 54 7.91 -3.08 16.25
C GLU A 54 7.49 -2.54 14.90
N PRO A 55 6.23 -2.14 14.75
CA PRO A 55 5.76 -1.58 13.49
C PRO A 55 6.50 -0.30 13.12
N LEU A 56 6.66 -0.09 11.81
CA LEU A 56 7.09 1.20 11.28
C LEU A 56 5.86 1.99 10.88
N THR A 57 5.75 3.19 11.40
CA THR A 57 4.61 4.07 11.14
C THR A 57 5.09 5.38 10.54
N GLY A 58 4.14 6.29 10.25
CA GLY A 58 4.49 7.63 9.79
C GLY A 58 4.64 7.77 8.29
N PHE A 59 4.30 6.75 7.51
CA PHE A 59 4.28 6.86 6.06
C PHE A 59 3.00 7.57 5.61
N ARG A 60 3.12 8.38 4.56
CA ARG A 60 2.00 9.20 4.12
C ARG A 60 2.05 9.41 2.62
N ALA A 61 0.88 9.42 2.00
CA ALA A 61 0.71 9.77 0.61
C ALA A 61 -0.62 10.52 0.44
N VAL A 62 -0.76 11.24 -0.65
CA VAL A 62 -2.00 11.95 -0.94
C VAL A 62 -2.50 11.49 -2.30
N CYS A 63 -3.78 11.13 -2.37
CA CYS A 63 -4.44 10.79 -3.62
C CYS A 63 -5.51 11.86 -3.88
N PRO A 64 -5.31 12.72 -4.87
CA PRO A 64 -6.29 13.76 -5.17
C PRO A 64 -7.65 13.20 -5.57
N PRO A 65 -8.71 14.00 -5.50
CA PRO A 65 -10.03 13.52 -5.89
C PRO A 65 -10.08 13.11 -7.36
N GLY A 66 -10.74 11.99 -7.64
CA GLY A 66 -10.87 11.49 -9.00
C GLY A 66 -9.56 11.01 -9.61
N ARG A 67 -8.63 10.53 -8.78
CA ARG A 67 -7.32 10.08 -9.25
C ARG A 67 -6.97 8.71 -8.67
N THR A 68 -5.99 8.09 -9.30
CA THR A 68 -5.31 6.91 -8.77
C THR A 68 -3.85 7.26 -8.48
N VAL A 69 -3.30 6.65 -7.44
CA VAL A 69 -1.89 6.80 -7.07
C VAL A 69 -1.32 5.42 -6.83
N HIS A 70 -0.16 5.14 -7.41
CA HIS A 70 0.56 3.89 -7.20
C HIS A 70 1.74 4.17 -6.29
N ILE A 71 1.62 3.78 -5.03
CA ILE A 71 2.61 4.08 -4.00
C ILE A 71 3.68 2.99 -4.05
N ARG A 72 4.89 3.34 -4.49
CA ARG A 72 6.03 2.43 -4.48
C ARG A 72 6.48 2.22 -3.05
N ILE A 73 6.33 1.00 -2.56
CA ILE A 73 6.64 0.69 -1.16
C ILE A 73 8.15 0.71 -0.91
N ASP A 74 8.94 0.28 -1.89
CA ASP A 74 10.39 0.27 -1.77
C ASP A 74 10.99 1.69 -1.69
N LYS A 75 10.27 2.69 -2.17
CA LYS A 75 10.74 4.09 -2.16
C LYS A 75 10.10 4.93 -1.07
N LEU A 76 9.17 4.36 -0.35
CA LEU A 76 8.42 5.08 0.67
C LEU A 76 9.33 5.37 1.87
N ARG A 77 9.24 6.59 2.40
CA ARG A 77 9.98 7.00 3.60
C ARG A 77 9.01 7.69 4.55
N ASN A 78 9.17 7.41 5.84
CA ASN A 78 8.33 8.04 6.84
C ASN A 78 8.90 9.39 7.29
N ASP A 79 8.28 9.98 8.28
CA ASP A 79 8.69 11.29 8.81
C ASP A 79 10.09 11.28 9.42
N LYS A 80 10.62 10.12 9.77
CA LYS A 80 11.99 9.95 10.26
C LYS A 80 12.94 9.47 9.18
N LYS A 81 12.50 9.50 7.91
CA LYS A 81 13.28 9.06 6.75
C LYS A 81 13.64 7.58 6.78
N GLN A 82 12.85 6.78 7.48
CA GLN A 82 13.01 5.33 7.51
C GLN A 82 12.24 4.70 6.36
N GLY A 83 12.82 3.67 5.76
CA GLY A 83 12.19 2.87 4.72
C GLY A 83 11.82 1.49 5.22
N ILE A 84 10.95 0.81 4.50
CA ILE A 84 10.60 -0.56 4.81
C ILE A 84 11.77 -1.45 4.39
N PRO A 85 12.27 -2.32 5.27
CA PRO A 85 13.45 -3.12 4.95
C PRO A 85 13.16 -4.18 3.88
N ALA A 86 14.16 -4.45 3.06
CA ALA A 86 14.12 -5.55 2.11
C ALA A 86 14.34 -6.89 2.81
N ALA A 87 13.89 -7.96 2.17
CA ALA A 87 14.10 -9.34 2.62
C ALA A 87 13.48 -9.65 3.98
N VAL A 88 12.44 -8.94 4.36
CA VAL A 88 11.71 -9.15 5.61
C VAL A 88 10.21 -9.20 5.28
N PRO A 89 9.51 -10.27 5.68
CA PRO A 89 8.05 -10.31 5.51
C PRO A 89 7.37 -9.22 6.30
N PHE A 90 6.35 -8.61 5.72
CA PHE A 90 5.60 -7.58 6.43
C PHE A 90 4.15 -7.54 5.96
N ALA A 91 3.35 -6.82 6.71
CA ALA A 91 1.97 -6.50 6.36
C ALA A 91 1.81 -5.00 6.32
N LEU A 92 0.81 -4.52 5.62
CA LEU A 92 0.51 -3.10 5.55
C LEU A 92 -0.88 -2.83 6.10
N LYS A 93 -0.99 -1.75 6.86
CA LYS A 93 -2.24 -1.11 7.19
C LYS A 93 -2.30 0.20 6.41
N VAL A 94 -3.41 0.42 5.72
CA VAL A 94 -3.61 1.61 4.88
C VAL A 94 -4.86 2.31 5.36
N GLU A 95 -4.71 3.51 5.90
CA GLU A 95 -5.82 4.30 6.43
C GLU A 95 -5.98 5.58 5.63
N SER A 96 -7.22 6.01 5.47
CA SER A 96 -7.54 7.23 4.76
C SER A 96 -8.61 8.02 5.50
N ASN A 97 -8.58 9.33 5.36
CA ASN A 97 -9.63 10.20 5.91
C ASN A 97 -10.93 10.12 5.12
N VAL A 98 -10.89 9.60 3.90
CA VAL A 98 -12.07 9.40 3.05
C VAL A 98 -12.06 7.97 2.51
N ASN A 99 -13.19 7.52 1.99
CA ASN A 99 -13.26 6.20 1.39
C ASN A 99 -12.39 6.12 0.14
N ILE A 100 -11.65 5.04 0.05
CA ILE A 100 -10.77 4.73 -1.09
C ILE A 100 -10.91 3.26 -1.43
N VAL A 101 -10.37 2.87 -2.58
CA VAL A 101 -10.24 1.45 -2.95
C VAL A 101 -8.75 1.15 -3.06
N VAL A 102 -8.32 0.03 -2.47
CA VAL A 102 -6.91 -0.31 -2.38
C VAL A 102 -6.64 -1.67 -2.99
N GLN A 103 -5.61 -1.72 -3.81
CA GLN A 103 -5.12 -2.92 -4.48
C GLN A 103 -3.60 -2.97 -4.30
N HIS A 104 -3.04 -4.17 -4.24
CA HIS A 104 -1.61 -4.32 -4.02
C HIS A 104 -1.00 -5.14 -5.15
N THR A 105 0.12 -4.67 -5.69
CA THR A 105 0.79 -5.28 -6.84
C THR A 105 2.23 -5.56 -6.48
N ARG A 106 2.73 -6.72 -6.91
CA ARG A 106 4.12 -7.13 -6.72
C ARG A 106 4.74 -7.45 -8.06
N LEU A 107 5.93 -6.90 -8.32
CA LEU A 107 6.81 -7.33 -9.38
C LEU A 107 8.01 -8.02 -8.76
N ASP A 108 8.16 -9.29 -9.06
CA ASP A 108 9.29 -10.09 -8.60
C ASP A 108 10.21 -10.34 -9.79
N SER A 109 11.39 -9.73 -9.77
CA SER A 109 12.40 -9.86 -10.80
C SER A 109 13.65 -10.57 -10.27
N THR A 110 13.48 -11.42 -9.25
CA THR A 110 14.61 -12.19 -8.69
C THR A 110 15.15 -13.23 -9.67
N GLN A 111 14.41 -13.49 -10.73
CA GLN A 111 14.82 -14.41 -11.81
C GLN A 111 14.43 -13.79 -13.14
N SER A 112 15.00 -14.32 -14.22
CA SER A 112 14.77 -13.78 -15.56
C SER A 112 13.31 -13.93 -16.01
N ALA A 113 12.61 -14.95 -15.55
CA ALA A 113 11.18 -15.10 -15.81
C ALA A 113 10.42 -14.26 -14.78
N LEU A 114 10.12 -13.03 -15.14
CA LEU A 114 9.48 -12.08 -14.23
C LEU A 114 8.11 -12.58 -13.78
N ALA A 115 7.78 -12.29 -12.53
CA ALA A 115 6.47 -12.60 -11.97
C ALA A 115 5.79 -11.31 -11.56
N LEU A 116 4.55 -11.14 -12.00
CA LEU A 116 3.73 -9.99 -11.65
C LEU A 116 2.44 -10.49 -11.03
N MET A 117 2.14 -10.03 -9.83
CA MET A 117 0.94 -10.42 -9.12
C MET A 117 0.22 -9.20 -8.62
N THR A 118 -1.09 -9.29 -8.59
CA THR A 118 -1.90 -8.23 -8.00
C THR A 118 -3.05 -8.86 -7.20
N THR A 119 -3.43 -8.22 -6.13
CA THR A 119 -4.52 -8.67 -5.28
C THR A 119 -5.23 -7.46 -4.69
N MET A 120 -6.54 -7.63 -4.43
CA MET A 120 -7.24 -6.61 -3.67
C MET A 120 -6.83 -6.67 -2.22
N ALA A 121 -6.64 -5.51 -1.60
CA ALA A 121 -6.50 -5.43 -0.17
C ALA A 121 -7.83 -5.76 0.50
N PHE A 122 -7.79 -6.08 1.77
CA PHE A 122 -8.98 -6.40 2.53
C PHE A 122 -9.52 -5.13 3.19
N PRO A 123 -10.78 -4.77 2.94
CA PRO A 123 -11.39 -3.61 3.60
C PRO A 123 -11.76 -3.99 5.02
N ALA A 124 -10.94 -3.58 5.98
CA ALA A 124 -11.05 -4.04 7.35
C ALA A 124 -11.76 -3.04 8.25
N GLY A 125 -11.76 -1.78 7.87
CA GLY A 125 -12.26 -0.76 8.76
C GLY A 125 -13.73 -0.53 8.57
N ARG A 126 -14.52 -1.04 9.45
CA ARG A 126 -15.88 -0.63 9.48
C ARG A 126 -16.09 0.29 10.61
N SER A 127 -16.73 1.40 10.32
CA SER A 127 -17.09 2.23 11.43
C SER A 127 -18.21 1.56 12.21
N ARG A 128 -18.21 1.79 13.50
CA ARG A 128 -19.28 1.43 14.33
C ARG A 128 -20.37 2.40 14.11
N SER A 129 -21.49 1.96 13.92
CA SER A 129 -22.59 2.90 13.75
C SER A 129 -23.27 3.20 15.05
#